data_d33a9ad9b8478cc01d30dd99f52894ff
#
_entry.id   d33a9ad9b8478cc01d30dd99f52894ff
#
_cell.length_a   1.000
_cell.length_b   1.000
_cell.length_c   1.000
_cell.angle_alpha   90.00
_cell.angle_beta   90.00
_cell.angle_gamma   90.00
#
_symmetry.space_group_name_H-M   'P 1'
#
loop_
_entity.id
_entity.type
_entity.pdbx_description
1 polymer ?
#
loop_
_entity_poly.entity_id
_entity_poly.type
_entity_poly.pdbx_seq_one_letter_code
_entity_poly.pdbx_strand_id
1 'polypeptide(L)'
;MRKYHRTNQYITHPQVRVIDEANKQIGIMSSQEAFSLAKEQGLDLVEISDKAKPPIVKIIAFNKFKYLESKKYKTGQGKSAQDTKEVRFSPFMAENDLNTKIKKATKFLKGGDRVKLVVKFTGRQITKKDFGDRVMQYALLKLEDVAEVDQPPKLLGKLLIAQVKPKK
;
A
#
# COMPACT_ATOMS: atom_id res chain seq x y z
N MET A 1 10.89 10.65 1.85
CA MET A 1 12.30 10.35 2.22
C MET A 1 12.32 9.40 3.41
N ARG A 2 13.11 8.33 3.36
CA ARG A 2 13.31 7.46 4.54
C ARG A 2 14.18 8.24 5.55
N LYS A 3 13.68 8.36 6.79
CA LYS A 3 14.42 9.01 7.87
C LYS A 3 15.61 8.13 8.25
N TYR A 4 16.80 8.70 8.29
CA TYR A 4 17.99 8.00 8.79
C TYR A 4 17.95 8.05 10.32
N HIS A 5 18.09 6.89 10.98
CA HIS A 5 18.16 6.77 12.43
C HIS A 5 19.56 6.34 12.84
N ARG A 6 20.18 7.05 13.75
CA ARG A 6 21.47 6.63 14.36
C ARG A 6 21.21 5.44 15.26
N THR A 7 22.18 4.54 15.33
CA THR A 7 22.07 3.30 16.13
C THR A 7 23.34 3.07 16.93
N ASN A 8 23.19 2.47 18.09
CA ASN A 8 24.26 1.97 18.93
C ASN A 8 25.37 3.04 19.20
N GLN A 9 26.61 2.74 18.86
CA GLN A 9 27.77 3.62 19.07
C GLN A 9 27.73 4.93 18.26
N TYR A 10 26.86 5.04 17.27
CA TYR A 10 26.71 6.28 16.48
C TYR A 10 25.83 7.32 17.18
N ILE A 11 25.29 7.00 18.36
CA ILE A 11 24.51 7.92 19.20
C ILE A 11 25.51 8.57 20.17
N THR A 12 25.88 9.82 19.90
CA THR A 12 26.98 10.55 20.61
C THR A 12 26.47 11.61 21.60
N HIS A 13 25.18 11.60 21.93
CA HIS A 13 24.63 12.60 22.85
C HIS A 13 25.07 12.34 24.29
N PRO A 14 25.40 13.39 25.09
CA PRO A 14 25.84 13.22 26.47
C PRO A 14 24.75 12.62 27.38
N GLN A 15 23.49 12.97 27.12
CA GLN A 15 22.34 12.41 27.83
C GLN A 15 21.23 12.05 26.86
N VAL A 16 20.56 10.93 27.10
CA VAL A 16 19.45 10.42 26.29
C VAL A 16 18.31 9.96 27.19
N ARG A 17 17.10 10.11 26.71
CA ARG A 17 15.89 9.52 27.32
C ARG A 17 15.65 8.15 26.70
N VAL A 18 15.79 7.10 27.51
CA VAL A 18 15.64 5.72 27.08
C VAL A 18 14.21 5.25 27.28
N ILE A 19 13.66 4.64 26.24
CA ILE A 19 12.36 3.95 26.28
C ILE A 19 12.54 2.48 25.87
N ASP A 20 11.70 1.62 26.41
CA ASP A 20 11.66 0.21 26.07
C ASP A 20 10.87 -0.06 24.76
N GLU A 21 10.77 -1.34 24.41
CA GLU A 21 10.02 -1.77 23.23
C GLU A 21 8.53 -1.40 23.28
N ALA A 22 7.93 -1.36 24.48
CA ALA A 22 6.54 -0.98 24.71
C ALA A 22 6.29 0.55 24.78
N ASN A 23 7.32 1.37 24.53
CA ASN A 23 7.36 2.84 24.67
C ASN A 23 7.27 3.34 26.13
N LYS A 24 7.54 2.47 27.13
CA LYS A 24 7.62 2.89 28.52
C LYS A 24 9.00 3.51 28.77
N GLN A 25 9.04 4.63 29.46
CA GLN A 25 10.29 5.30 29.81
C GLN A 25 11.04 4.48 30.87
N ILE A 26 12.31 4.17 30.60
CA ILE A 26 13.24 3.53 31.54
C ILE A 26 13.90 4.59 32.39
N GLY A 27 14.42 5.66 31.78
CA GLY A 27 15.10 6.74 32.50
C GLY A 27 15.83 7.70 31.56
N ILE A 28 16.57 8.63 32.18
CA ILE A 28 17.52 9.52 31.51
C ILE A 28 18.90 9.10 31.98
N MET A 29 19.79 8.77 31.04
CA MET A 29 21.14 8.30 31.31
C MET A 29 22.11 8.71 30.20
N SER A 30 23.38 8.42 30.31
CA SER A 30 24.35 8.64 29.25
C SER A 30 24.12 7.72 28.05
N SER A 31 24.55 8.10 26.87
CA SER A 31 24.46 7.23 25.67
C SER A 31 25.23 5.92 25.85
N GLN A 32 26.32 5.94 26.60
CA GLN A 32 27.13 4.75 26.88
C GLN A 32 26.41 3.76 27.79
N GLU A 33 25.80 4.23 28.86
CA GLU A 33 24.97 3.40 29.77
C GLU A 33 23.76 2.82 29.01
N ALA A 34 23.09 3.65 28.23
CA ALA A 34 21.96 3.20 27.41
C ALA A 34 22.36 2.12 26.38
N PHE A 35 23.56 2.25 25.79
CA PHE A 35 24.08 1.26 24.85
C PHE A 35 24.47 -0.04 25.56
N SER A 36 25.10 0.04 26.75
CA SER A 36 25.43 -1.14 27.54
C SER A 36 24.15 -1.91 27.94
N LEU A 37 23.12 -1.19 28.38
CA LEU A 37 21.82 -1.76 28.76
C LEU A 37 21.14 -2.45 27.54
N ALA A 38 21.21 -1.85 26.35
CA ALA A 38 20.69 -2.46 25.13
C ALA A 38 21.47 -3.75 24.78
N LYS A 39 22.80 -3.74 24.89
CA LYS A 39 23.68 -4.87 24.62
C LYS A 39 23.45 -6.04 25.58
N GLU A 40 23.24 -5.79 26.86
CA GLU A 40 22.89 -6.81 27.88
C GLU A 40 21.59 -7.54 27.52
N GLN A 41 20.64 -6.83 26.93
CA GLN A 41 19.36 -7.39 26.47
C GLN A 41 19.44 -8.04 25.07
N GLY A 42 20.61 -8.02 24.42
CA GLY A 42 20.76 -8.52 23.04
C GLY A 42 20.00 -7.70 21.99
N LEU A 43 19.72 -6.43 22.29
CA LEU A 43 18.95 -5.50 21.45
C LEU A 43 19.83 -4.34 20.96
N ASP A 44 19.29 -3.56 20.04
CA ASP A 44 19.92 -2.36 19.52
C ASP A 44 19.38 -1.10 20.21
N LEU A 45 20.23 -0.08 20.34
CA LEU A 45 19.82 1.27 20.72
C LEU A 45 19.55 2.08 19.45
N VAL A 46 18.33 2.59 19.29
CA VAL A 46 17.90 3.31 18.08
C VAL A 46 17.44 4.71 18.44
N GLU A 47 18.01 5.74 17.82
CA GLU A 47 17.59 7.13 18.00
C GLU A 47 16.27 7.39 17.27
N ILE A 48 15.22 7.74 18.00
CA ILE A 48 13.90 8.03 17.45
C ILE A 48 13.73 9.53 17.17
N SER A 49 14.19 10.38 18.09
CA SER A 49 14.07 11.83 18.00
C SER A 49 15.32 12.52 18.52
N ASP A 50 15.96 13.24 17.64
CA ASP A 50 17.09 14.13 17.90
C ASP A 50 16.67 15.53 18.41
N LYS A 51 15.41 15.91 18.13
CA LYS A 51 14.87 17.24 18.46
C LYS A 51 14.37 17.36 19.90
N ALA A 52 14.16 16.24 20.59
CA ALA A 52 13.77 16.26 22.00
C ALA A 52 14.94 16.64 22.90
N LYS A 53 14.66 17.24 24.04
CA LYS A 53 15.66 17.60 25.06
C LYS A 53 15.30 16.89 26.37
N PRO A 54 16.04 15.82 26.79
CA PRO A 54 17.11 15.11 26.06
C PRO A 54 16.57 14.30 24.87
N PRO A 55 17.45 13.94 23.88
CA PRO A 55 17.09 13.11 22.75
C PRO A 55 16.48 11.76 23.16
N ILE A 56 15.53 11.26 22.38
CA ILE A 56 14.82 10.01 22.69
C ILE A 56 15.44 8.86 21.93
N VAL A 57 15.85 7.84 22.68
CA VAL A 57 16.39 6.57 22.15
C VAL A 57 15.51 5.40 22.60
N LYS A 58 15.43 4.38 21.79
CA LYS A 58 14.64 3.18 22.03
C LYS A 58 15.51 1.93 22.00
N ILE A 59 15.33 1.06 22.98
CA ILE A 59 15.92 -0.27 23.02
C ILE A 59 14.99 -1.22 22.27
N ILE A 60 15.42 -1.70 21.08
CA ILE A 60 14.63 -2.57 20.20
C ILE A 60 15.53 -3.20 19.13
N ALA A 61 15.25 -4.43 18.71
CA ALA A 61 15.93 -5.01 17.55
C ALA A 61 15.72 -4.14 16.29
N PHE A 62 16.81 -3.70 15.64
CA PHE A 62 16.77 -2.73 14.52
C PHE A 62 15.89 -3.20 13.36
N ASN A 63 15.90 -4.50 13.05
CA ASN A 63 15.04 -5.08 12.02
C ASN A 63 13.54 -4.94 12.36
N LYS A 64 13.19 -5.16 13.64
CA LYS A 64 11.81 -4.98 14.14
C LYS A 64 11.39 -3.51 14.08
N PHE A 65 12.29 -2.59 14.47
CA PHE A 65 12.07 -1.16 14.36
C PHE A 65 11.79 -0.73 12.91
N LYS A 66 12.64 -1.15 11.95
CA LYS A 66 12.44 -0.87 10.51
C LYS A 66 11.09 -1.39 9.99
N TYR A 67 10.72 -2.59 10.40
CA TYR A 67 9.43 -3.17 10.04
C TYR A 67 8.26 -2.35 10.58
N LEU A 68 8.29 -1.99 11.87
CA LEU A 68 7.24 -1.19 12.50
C LEU A 68 7.15 0.22 11.89
N GLU A 69 8.29 0.84 11.61
CA GLU A 69 8.34 2.13 10.92
C GLU A 69 7.76 2.03 9.51
N SER A 70 8.15 1.03 8.72
CA SER A 70 7.59 0.81 7.39
C SER A 70 6.07 0.58 7.41
N LYS A 71 5.57 -0.11 8.45
CA LYS A 71 4.14 -0.32 8.66
C LYS A 71 3.43 1.00 9.00
N LYS A 72 4.01 1.84 9.86
CA LYS A 72 3.48 3.19 10.17
C LYS A 72 3.42 4.07 8.92
N TYR A 73 4.46 4.04 8.08
CA TYR A 73 4.44 4.78 6.80
C TYR A 73 3.35 4.29 5.86
N LYS A 74 3.14 2.97 5.76
CA LYS A 74 2.08 2.40 4.93
C LYS A 74 0.67 2.69 5.46
N THR A 75 0.49 2.75 6.78
CA THR A 75 -0.80 3.09 7.41
C THR A 75 -1.01 4.60 7.53
N GLY A 76 0.05 5.40 7.64
CA GLY A 76 0.01 6.86 7.74
C GLY A 76 -0.04 7.59 6.40
N GLN A 77 0.38 6.98 5.31
CA GLN A 77 0.01 7.40 3.96
C GLN A 77 -1.43 6.91 3.72
N GLY A 78 -2.33 7.65 4.30
CA GLY A 78 -3.75 7.44 4.41
C GLY A 78 -4.38 6.64 3.27
N LYS A 79 -5.56 6.10 3.50
CA LYS A 79 -6.57 5.65 2.52
C LYS A 79 -6.84 6.63 1.34
N SER A 80 -5.93 7.54 1.04
CA SER A 80 -6.05 8.67 0.14
C SER A 80 -5.43 8.45 -1.24
N ALA A 81 -4.65 7.43 -1.47
CA ALA A 81 -4.36 7.00 -2.81
C ALA A 81 -5.37 5.90 -3.16
N GLN A 82 -6.48 6.27 -3.79
CA GLN A 82 -7.34 5.31 -4.47
C GLN A 82 -6.46 4.49 -5.41
N ASP A 83 -6.12 3.27 -4.99
CA ASP A 83 -5.35 2.35 -5.81
C ASP A 83 -6.16 2.02 -7.06
N THR A 84 -5.51 2.07 -8.22
CA THR A 84 -6.16 1.63 -9.46
C THR A 84 -5.94 0.13 -9.61
N LYS A 85 -6.98 -0.65 -9.38
CA LYS A 85 -6.97 -2.11 -9.57
C LYS A 85 -7.33 -2.46 -11.01
N GLU A 86 -6.60 -3.40 -11.60
CA GLU A 86 -6.87 -3.84 -12.97
C GLU A 86 -7.62 -5.17 -12.98
N VAL A 87 -8.71 -5.22 -13.76
CA VAL A 87 -9.47 -6.44 -14.02
C VAL A 87 -9.46 -6.73 -15.51
N ARG A 88 -8.88 -7.87 -15.89
CA ARG A 88 -8.72 -8.28 -17.29
C ARG A 88 -9.80 -9.25 -17.72
N PHE A 89 -10.35 -9.00 -18.89
CA PHE A 89 -11.34 -9.82 -19.59
C PHE A 89 -10.78 -10.36 -20.92
N SER A 90 -11.39 -11.42 -21.43
CA SER A 90 -11.19 -11.93 -22.78
C SER A 90 -12.46 -11.69 -23.60
N PRO A 91 -12.39 -11.41 -24.92
CA PRO A 91 -13.58 -11.19 -25.74
C PRO A 91 -14.51 -12.39 -25.82
N PHE A 92 -13.99 -13.60 -25.66
CA PHE A 92 -14.74 -14.87 -25.73
C PHE A 92 -14.78 -15.58 -24.35
N MET A 93 -15.04 -14.82 -23.31
CA MET A 93 -15.12 -15.35 -21.94
C MET A 93 -16.50 -15.98 -21.70
N ALA A 94 -16.52 -17.09 -20.98
CA ALA A 94 -17.76 -17.68 -20.49
C ALA A 94 -18.45 -16.76 -19.48
N GLU A 95 -19.77 -16.80 -19.46
CA GLU A 95 -20.58 -15.90 -18.62
C GLU A 95 -20.26 -16.03 -17.11
N ASN A 96 -20.01 -17.24 -16.63
CA ASN A 96 -19.65 -17.48 -15.24
C ASN A 96 -18.31 -16.83 -14.86
N ASP A 97 -17.31 -16.89 -15.75
CA ASP A 97 -16.01 -16.25 -15.53
C ASP A 97 -16.15 -14.74 -15.56
N LEU A 98 -16.97 -14.23 -16.49
CA LEU A 98 -17.28 -12.81 -16.60
C LEU A 98 -17.91 -12.29 -15.29
N ASN A 99 -18.94 -12.99 -14.80
CA ASN A 99 -19.63 -12.64 -13.54
C ASN A 99 -18.69 -12.72 -12.34
N THR A 100 -17.77 -13.69 -12.30
CA THR A 100 -16.75 -13.81 -11.24
C THR A 100 -15.81 -12.61 -11.24
N LYS A 101 -15.37 -12.16 -12.41
CA LYS A 101 -14.51 -10.97 -12.54
C LYS A 101 -15.25 -9.67 -12.22
N ILE A 102 -16.54 -9.59 -12.58
CA ILE A 102 -17.39 -8.45 -12.20
C ILE A 102 -17.55 -8.39 -10.68
N LYS A 103 -17.81 -9.52 -10.01
CA LYS A 103 -17.84 -9.58 -8.54
C LYS A 103 -16.53 -9.12 -7.91
N LYS A 104 -15.38 -9.47 -8.50
CA LYS A 104 -14.07 -8.99 -8.06
C LYS A 104 -13.93 -7.47 -8.22
N ALA A 105 -14.37 -6.92 -9.37
CA ALA A 105 -14.38 -5.48 -9.61
C ALA A 105 -15.29 -4.75 -8.60
N THR A 106 -16.49 -5.27 -8.35
CA THR A 106 -17.41 -4.74 -7.33
C THR A 106 -16.77 -4.69 -5.93
N LYS A 107 -16.01 -5.74 -5.55
CA LYS A 107 -15.31 -5.77 -4.27
C LYS A 107 -14.26 -4.67 -4.15
N PHE A 108 -13.51 -4.39 -5.22
CA PHE A 108 -12.54 -3.31 -5.25
C PHE A 108 -13.21 -1.93 -5.15
N LEU A 109 -14.29 -1.72 -5.92
CA LEU A 109 -15.07 -0.48 -5.90
C LEU A 109 -15.67 -0.20 -4.51
N LYS A 110 -16.26 -1.23 -3.87
CA LYS A 110 -16.77 -1.12 -2.49
C LYS A 110 -15.66 -0.84 -1.47
N GLY A 111 -14.42 -1.25 -1.77
CA GLY A 111 -13.23 -0.92 -0.98
C GLY A 111 -12.72 0.52 -1.16
N GLY A 112 -13.32 1.29 -2.09
CA GLY A 112 -12.93 2.66 -2.41
C GLY A 112 -11.85 2.78 -3.50
N ASP A 113 -11.43 1.65 -4.12
CA ASP A 113 -10.44 1.65 -5.18
C ASP A 113 -11.05 2.04 -6.53
N ARG A 114 -10.25 2.63 -7.42
CA ARG A 114 -10.58 2.77 -8.84
C ARG A 114 -10.34 1.44 -9.55
N VAL A 115 -11.17 1.11 -10.53
CA VAL A 115 -11.01 -0.12 -11.31
C VAL A 115 -10.81 0.19 -12.77
N LYS A 116 -9.70 -0.33 -13.32
CA LYS A 116 -9.39 -0.32 -14.75
C LYS A 116 -9.87 -1.64 -15.35
N LEU A 117 -10.91 -1.59 -16.16
CA LEU A 117 -11.44 -2.71 -16.92
C LEU A 117 -10.66 -2.83 -18.23
N VAL A 118 -10.10 -4.00 -18.51
CA VAL A 118 -9.28 -4.21 -19.71
C VAL A 118 -9.75 -5.46 -20.43
N VAL A 119 -10.25 -5.32 -21.67
CA VAL A 119 -10.46 -6.47 -22.56
C VAL A 119 -9.23 -6.62 -23.45
N LYS A 120 -8.53 -7.76 -23.32
CA LYS A 120 -7.32 -8.05 -24.07
C LYS A 120 -7.65 -8.94 -25.28
N PHE A 121 -7.32 -8.45 -26.47
CA PHE A 121 -7.39 -9.23 -27.70
C PHE A 121 -6.07 -9.92 -27.99
N THR A 122 -6.10 -11.23 -28.19
CA THR A 122 -4.90 -12.04 -28.53
C THR A 122 -4.99 -12.54 -29.98
N GLY A 123 -3.89 -12.41 -30.71
CA GLY A 123 -3.81 -12.88 -32.09
C GLY A 123 -4.91 -12.30 -32.99
N ARG A 124 -5.66 -13.17 -33.66
CA ARG A 124 -6.75 -12.84 -34.59
C ARG A 124 -8.00 -12.25 -33.93
N GLN A 125 -8.10 -12.27 -32.59
CA GLN A 125 -9.27 -11.76 -31.87
C GLN A 125 -9.49 -10.27 -32.10
N ILE A 126 -8.45 -9.52 -32.43
CA ILE A 126 -8.54 -8.08 -32.73
C ILE A 126 -9.45 -7.75 -33.93
N THR A 127 -9.66 -8.71 -34.85
CA THR A 127 -10.58 -8.51 -35.97
C THR A 127 -12.05 -8.55 -35.54
N LYS A 128 -12.34 -9.11 -34.37
CA LYS A 128 -13.69 -9.24 -33.81
C LYS A 128 -13.88 -8.32 -32.59
N LYS A 129 -13.70 -7.01 -32.78
CA LYS A 129 -13.79 -6.00 -31.73
C LYS A 129 -15.16 -6.01 -31.05
N ASP A 130 -16.23 -6.25 -31.83
CA ASP A 130 -17.62 -6.24 -31.34
C ASP A 130 -17.85 -7.15 -30.13
N PHE A 131 -17.16 -8.30 -30.06
CA PHE A 131 -17.25 -9.17 -28.90
C PHE A 131 -16.61 -8.56 -27.66
N GLY A 132 -15.49 -7.85 -27.82
CA GLY A 132 -14.86 -7.12 -26.73
C GLY A 132 -15.71 -5.95 -26.23
N ASP A 133 -16.35 -5.24 -27.16
CA ASP A 133 -17.27 -4.13 -26.84
C ASP A 133 -18.49 -4.64 -26.07
N ARG A 134 -19.08 -5.77 -26.48
CA ARG A 134 -20.19 -6.42 -25.74
C ARG A 134 -19.78 -6.80 -24.29
N VAL A 135 -18.60 -7.42 -24.12
CA VAL A 135 -18.08 -7.76 -22.80
C VAL A 135 -17.87 -6.52 -21.94
N MET A 136 -17.32 -5.45 -22.52
CA MET A 136 -17.11 -4.19 -21.82
C MET A 136 -18.43 -3.52 -21.42
N GLN A 137 -19.38 -3.43 -22.35
CA GLN A 137 -20.71 -2.87 -22.09
C GLN A 137 -21.45 -3.65 -21.00
N TYR A 138 -21.43 -4.99 -21.07
CA TYR A 138 -22.02 -5.83 -20.05
C TYR A 138 -21.39 -5.61 -18.66
N ALA A 139 -20.05 -5.51 -18.61
CA ALA A 139 -19.36 -5.24 -17.35
C ALA A 139 -19.72 -3.87 -16.80
N LEU A 140 -19.78 -2.83 -17.62
CA LEU A 140 -20.16 -1.47 -17.19
C LEU A 140 -21.61 -1.44 -16.70
N LEU A 141 -22.55 -2.08 -17.38
CA LEU A 141 -23.95 -2.17 -16.99
C LEU A 141 -24.10 -2.84 -15.61
N LYS A 142 -23.38 -3.96 -15.38
CA LYS A 142 -23.42 -4.68 -14.10
C LYS A 142 -22.74 -3.93 -12.94
N LEU A 143 -21.91 -2.95 -13.23
CA LEU A 143 -21.23 -2.12 -12.24
C LEU A 143 -21.91 -0.76 -12.04
N GLU A 144 -22.95 -0.44 -12.78
CA GLU A 144 -23.63 0.86 -12.77
C GLU A 144 -24.14 1.25 -11.38
N ASP A 145 -24.63 0.29 -10.59
CA ASP A 145 -25.13 0.54 -9.22
C ASP A 145 -24.04 0.99 -8.26
N VAL A 146 -22.81 0.53 -8.45
CA VAL A 146 -21.68 0.73 -7.51
C VAL A 146 -20.56 1.62 -8.05
N ALA A 147 -20.59 1.94 -9.33
CA ALA A 147 -19.53 2.68 -10.01
C ALA A 147 -20.05 3.72 -11.00
N GLU A 148 -19.25 4.74 -11.20
CA GLU A 148 -19.38 5.76 -12.22
C GLU A 148 -18.22 5.64 -13.22
N VAL A 149 -18.49 5.82 -14.50
CA VAL A 149 -17.47 5.78 -15.55
C VAL A 149 -16.62 7.05 -15.46
N ASP A 150 -15.33 6.86 -15.13
CA ASP A 150 -14.33 7.92 -15.07
C ASP A 150 -13.69 8.17 -16.46
N GLN A 151 -13.38 7.08 -17.18
CA GLN A 151 -12.91 7.13 -18.55
C GLN A 151 -13.70 6.13 -19.40
N PRO A 152 -14.33 6.60 -20.50
CA PRO A 152 -15.10 5.74 -21.40
C PRO A 152 -14.22 4.69 -22.09
N PRO A 153 -14.80 3.60 -22.61
CA PRO A 153 -14.07 2.58 -23.35
C PRO A 153 -13.26 3.16 -24.51
N LYS A 154 -11.96 2.90 -24.52
CA LYS A 154 -11.04 3.32 -25.58
C LYS A 154 -10.15 2.15 -26.00
N LEU A 155 -10.05 1.93 -27.32
CA LEU A 155 -9.15 0.93 -27.88
C LEU A 155 -7.74 1.50 -27.98
N LEU A 156 -6.80 0.83 -27.31
CA LEU A 156 -5.37 1.15 -27.34
C LEU A 156 -4.59 -0.10 -27.82
N GLY A 157 -4.24 -0.14 -29.09
CA GLY A 157 -3.63 -1.31 -29.71
C GLY A 157 -4.53 -2.55 -29.61
N LYS A 158 -4.12 -3.55 -28.85
CA LYS A 158 -4.87 -4.80 -28.62
C LYS A 158 -5.64 -4.83 -27.28
N LEU A 159 -5.82 -3.67 -26.65
CA LEU A 159 -6.50 -3.53 -25.38
C LEU A 159 -7.67 -2.56 -25.52
N LEU A 160 -8.87 -2.99 -25.14
CA LEU A 160 -10.02 -2.10 -24.94
C LEU A 160 -10.07 -1.79 -23.43
N ILE A 161 -9.94 -0.51 -23.08
CA ILE A 161 -9.74 -0.08 -21.69
C ILE A 161 -10.85 0.90 -21.32
N ALA A 162 -11.47 0.70 -20.16
CA ALA A 162 -12.32 1.67 -19.50
C ALA A 162 -11.89 1.84 -18.04
N GLN A 163 -12.14 2.98 -17.44
CA GLN A 163 -11.85 3.22 -16.05
C GLN A 163 -13.13 3.62 -15.33
N VAL A 164 -13.38 3.00 -14.18
CA VAL A 164 -14.51 3.28 -13.32
C VAL A 164 -14.05 3.64 -11.91
N LYS A 165 -14.77 4.55 -11.27
CA LYS A 165 -14.56 4.97 -9.89
C LYS A 165 -15.78 4.60 -9.05
N PRO A 166 -15.64 4.39 -7.72
CA PRO A 166 -16.79 4.13 -6.86
C PRO A 166 -17.75 5.31 -6.87
N LYS A 167 -19.05 5.06 -6.93
CA LYS A 167 -20.07 6.07 -6.64
C LYS A 167 -19.94 6.48 -5.17
N LYS A 168 -20.01 7.77 -4.89
CA LYS A 168 -20.06 8.32 -3.53
C LYS A 168 -21.43 8.06 -2.90
#